data_ef43196f5d59939e51e1060fdfce4787
#
_entry.id   ef43196f5d59939e51e1060fdfce4787
#
_cell.length_a   1.000
_cell.length_b   1.000
_cell.length_c   1.000
_cell.angle_alpha   90.00
_cell.angle_beta   90.00
_cell.angle_gamma   90.00
#
_symmetry.space_group_name_H-M   'P 1'
#
loop_
_entity.id
_entity.type
_entity.pdbx_description
1 polymer ?
#
loop_
_entity_poly.entity_id
_entity_poly.type
_entity_poly.pdbx_seq_one_letter_code
_entity_poly.pdbx_strand_id
1 'polypeptide(L)'
;MSERNTLTTSRHTLLLAGLVGAGVSAFLGMVAPHDGALWRVESVLKRNVSAALSAGGFPGLDVEMRGQRAILRGIVENEADIARASRAALSAAGPGGMWAGGVTSVNTAGVRQGAFERPYAWSVERQQDRVVLSGPVPSENTRTDLMAAAAQAFSTAERIDDMHVAGGAASPLFSDMARTAVRVLAQLETGEVRIVDDQIVVIGDGHQQGVDAVRQALGEPPAPYRARLAVTVDGLDVAHPELQGLDLNSGDAETCERAFDRLMERNVITFETDSAAIAPASRGVLDALASVALRCDRFSIEVAGHTDNSGDHAANMDLSRRRADAVVAYLAGQGVDRTRLTARGYGPDRPRASNATPSGQEANRRIEFYVSA
;
A
#
# COMPACT_ATOMS: atom_id res chain seq x y z
N MET A 1 6.59 -31.99 78.83
CA MET A 1 6.68 -30.51 78.70
C MET A 1 6.79 -30.23 77.22
N SER A 2 5.70 -29.76 76.62
CA SER A 2 5.58 -29.48 75.20
C SER A 2 5.36 -28.00 75.05
N GLU A 3 6.37 -27.28 74.49
CA GLU A 3 6.18 -25.90 74.09
C GLU A 3 5.60 -25.82 72.70
N ARG A 4 4.40 -25.30 72.60
CA ARG A 4 3.77 -24.90 71.33
C ARG A 4 4.28 -23.48 70.95
N ASN A 5 5.17 -23.40 69.96
CA ASN A 5 5.46 -22.14 69.33
C ASN A 5 4.29 -21.71 68.42
N THR A 6 3.49 -20.78 68.88
CA THR A 6 2.50 -20.10 68.06
C THR A 6 3.19 -18.94 67.33
N LEU A 7 3.38 -19.13 66.04
CA LEU A 7 3.77 -18.05 65.13
C LEU A 7 2.61 -17.07 65.01
N THR A 8 2.58 -16.02 65.81
CA THR A 8 1.74 -14.85 65.60
C THR A 8 2.28 -14.06 64.42
N THR A 9 1.85 -14.39 63.20
CA THR A 9 2.09 -13.53 62.01
C THR A 9 1.37 -12.22 62.25
N SER A 10 2.13 -11.16 62.50
CA SER A 10 1.63 -9.83 62.77
C SER A 10 0.73 -9.35 61.61
N ARG A 11 -0.46 -8.87 61.91
CA ARG A 11 -1.39 -8.25 60.94
C ARG A 11 -0.71 -7.17 60.07
N HIS A 12 0.33 -6.52 60.59
CA HIS A 12 1.12 -5.55 59.87
C HIS A 12 1.99 -6.14 58.75
N THR A 13 2.53 -7.38 58.95
CA THR A 13 3.33 -8.06 57.93
C THR A 13 2.47 -8.52 56.76
N LEU A 14 1.24 -8.94 57.01
CA LEU A 14 0.26 -9.29 55.95
C LEU A 14 -0.23 -8.07 55.17
N LEU A 15 -0.45 -6.92 55.82
CA LEU A 15 -0.82 -5.67 55.18
C LEU A 15 0.30 -5.11 54.33
N LEU A 16 1.58 -5.17 54.82
CA LEU A 16 2.73 -4.76 54.05
C LEU A 16 2.97 -5.66 52.81
N ALA A 17 2.85 -6.97 52.95
CA ALA A 17 2.94 -7.92 51.86
C ALA A 17 1.81 -7.71 50.81
N GLY A 18 0.59 -7.41 51.23
CA GLY A 18 -0.52 -7.07 50.37
C GLY A 18 -0.30 -5.75 49.59
N LEU A 19 0.21 -4.70 50.24
CA LEU A 19 0.53 -3.41 49.62
C LEU A 19 1.69 -3.53 48.63
N VAL A 20 2.73 -4.28 48.95
CA VAL A 20 3.85 -4.54 48.02
C VAL A 20 3.37 -5.38 46.84
N GLY A 21 2.56 -6.42 47.07
CA GLY A 21 1.99 -7.25 46.00
C GLY A 21 1.08 -6.42 45.07
N ALA A 22 0.23 -5.57 45.61
CA ALA A 22 -0.61 -4.65 44.84
C ALA A 22 0.24 -3.63 44.04
N GLY A 23 1.31 -3.08 44.66
CA GLY A 23 2.22 -2.18 43.99
C GLY A 23 2.99 -2.84 42.84
N VAL A 24 3.48 -4.07 43.01
CA VAL A 24 4.15 -4.84 41.96
C VAL A 24 3.19 -5.20 40.85
N SER A 25 1.97 -5.64 41.18
CA SER A 25 0.93 -5.95 40.16
C SER A 25 0.52 -4.72 39.37
N ALA A 26 0.37 -3.55 40.01
CA ALA A 26 0.10 -2.28 39.34
C ALA A 26 1.26 -1.87 38.45
N PHE A 27 2.51 -2.00 38.91
CA PHE A 27 3.71 -1.70 38.12
C PHE A 27 3.84 -2.64 36.90
N LEU A 28 3.65 -3.95 37.08
CA LEU A 28 3.66 -4.92 35.99
C LEU A 28 2.52 -4.64 34.99
N GLY A 29 1.34 -4.24 35.46
CA GLY A 29 0.24 -3.81 34.63
C GLY A 29 0.54 -2.53 33.81
N MET A 30 1.40 -1.62 34.32
CA MET A 30 1.82 -0.42 33.61
C MET A 30 2.86 -0.67 32.51
N VAL A 31 3.75 -1.65 32.68
CA VAL A 31 4.91 -1.88 31.79
C VAL A 31 4.78 -3.14 30.94
N ALA A 32 3.84 -4.05 31.23
CA ALA A 32 3.62 -5.21 30.40
C ALA A 32 3.13 -4.80 28.96
N PRO A 33 3.44 -5.57 27.92
CA PRO A 33 3.10 -5.23 26.54
C PRO A 33 1.60 -5.44 26.21
N HIS A 34 0.72 -4.66 26.87
CA HIS A 34 -0.72 -4.59 26.60
C HIS A 34 -1.12 -3.14 26.30
N ASP A 35 -2.33 -2.91 25.79
CA ASP A 35 -2.80 -1.58 25.35
C ASP A 35 -2.87 -0.53 26.49
N GLY A 36 -2.99 -0.97 27.74
CA GLY A 36 -2.97 -0.12 28.93
C GLY A 36 -1.57 0.24 29.44
N ALA A 37 -0.48 -0.25 28.85
CA ALA A 37 0.87 0.09 29.26
C ALA A 37 1.16 1.58 29.01
N LEU A 38 1.83 2.25 29.95
CA LEU A 38 2.08 3.70 29.89
C LEU A 38 2.73 4.16 28.60
N TRP A 39 3.66 3.38 28.06
CA TRP A 39 4.36 3.68 26.81
C TRP A 39 3.50 3.49 25.55
N ARG A 40 2.31 2.86 25.65
CA ARG A 40 1.35 2.67 24.55
C ARG A 40 0.16 3.64 24.58
N VAL A 41 -0.07 4.33 25.70
CA VAL A 41 -1.26 5.18 25.89
C VAL A 41 -1.41 6.20 24.76
N GLU A 42 -0.35 6.90 24.39
CA GLU A 42 -0.42 7.89 23.31
C GLU A 42 -0.79 7.28 21.96
N SER A 43 -0.23 6.13 21.60
CA SER A 43 -0.54 5.47 20.33
C SER A 43 -1.95 4.93 20.27
N VAL A 44 -2.48 4.40 21.39
CA VAL A 44 -3.86 3.93 21.50
C VAL A 44 -4.83 5.11 21.42
N LEU A 45 -4.55 6.18 22.17
CA LEU A 45 -5.37 7.39 22.14
C LEU A 45 -5.35 8.05 20.76
N LYS A 46 -4.19 8.11 20.08
CA LYS A 46 -4.10 8.62 18.71
C LYS A 46 -5.05 7.86 17.78
N ARG A 47 -5.03 6.51 17.81
CA ARG A 47 -5.94 5.69 16.99
C ARG A 47 -7.40 5.96 17.31
N ASN A 48 -7.77 6.02 18.60
CA ASN A 48 -9.15 6.23 19.03
C ASN A 48 -9.66 7.64 18.69
N VAL A 49 -8.83 8.69 18.85
CA VAL A 49 -9.14 10.05 18.43
C VAL A 49 -9.32 10.10 16.90
N SER A 50 -8.41 9.50 16.14
CA SER A 50 -8.51 9.45 14.69
C SER A 50 -9.78 8.73 14.22
N ALA A 51 -10.15 7.63 14.87
CA ALA A 51 -11.41 6.92 14.60
C ALA A 51 -12.64 7.77 14.93
N ALA A 52 -12.64 8.47 16.09
CA ALA A 52 -13.73 9.35 16.49
C ALA A 52 -13.89 10.54 15.54
N LEU A 53 -12.79 11.14 15.11
CA LEU A 53 -12.79 12.21 14.10
C LEU A 53 -13.34 11.72 12.77
N SER A 54 -12.91 10.55 12.28
CA SER A 54 -13.42 9.96 11.04
C SER A 54 -14.92 9.70 11.11
N ALA A 55 -15.40 9.12 12.21
CA ALA A 55 -16.83 8.90 12.46
C ALA A 55 -17.62 10.22 12.57
N GLY A 56 -16.97 11.29 13.04
CA GLY A 56 -17.53 12.64 13.12
C GLY A 56 -17.53 13.42 11.80
N GLY A 57 -16.98 12.84 10.72
CA GLY A 57 -16.87 13.49 9.41
C GLY A 57 -15.60 14.34 9.20
N PHE A 58 -14.57 14.14 10.02
CA PHE A 58 -13.30 14.89 9.98
C PHE A 58 -12.09 13.97 9.75
N PRO A 59 -12.10 13.07 8.73
CA PRO A 59 -11.02 12.09 8.53
C PRO A 59 -9.67 12.73 8.17
N GLY A 60 -9.68 13.96 7.60
CA GLY A 60 -8.48 14.66 7.13
C GLY A 60 -7.78 15.52 8.19
N LEU A 61 -8.18 15.48 9.45
CA LEU A 61 -7.47 16.23 10.50
C LEU A 61 -6.29 15.41 11.05
N ASP A 62 -5.11 16.04 11.11
CA ASP A 62 -3.94 15.50 11.76
C ASP A 62 -4.09 15.46 13.28
N VAL A 63 -3.66 14.36 13.91
CA VAL A 63 -3.72 14.15 15.36
C VAL A 63 -2.33 13.92 15.92
N GLU A 64 -1.87 14.80 16.79
CA GLU A 64 -0.72 14.60 17.65
C GLU A 64 -1.20 14.41 19.10
N MET A 65 -0.66 13.41 19.79
CA MET A 65 -0.94 13.20 21.21
C MET A 65 0.24 13.66 22.05
N ARG A 66 -0.06 14.32 23.18
CA ARG A 66 0.92 14.59 24.26
C ARG A 66 0.28 14.13 25.58
N GLY A 67 0.60 12.90 25.98
CA GLY A 67 -0.12 12.21 27.04
C GLY A 67 -1.60 12.02 26.65
N GLN A 68 -2.50 12.59 27.44
CA GLN A 68 -3.96 12.56 27.19
C GLN A 68 -4.49 13.85 26.51
N ARG A 69 -3.60 14.71 26.04
CA ARG A 69 -3.96 15.93 25.32
C ARG A 69 -3.88 15.67 23.81
N ALA A 70 -4.99 15.85 23.10
CA ALA A 70 -5.02 15.82 21.65
C ALA A 70 -4.73 17.22 21.07
N ILE A 71 -3.85 17.28 20.08
CA ILE A 71 -3.58 18.49 19.30
C ILE A 71 -4.02 18.21 17.88
N LEU A 72 -5.03 18.95 17.42
CA LEU A 72 -5.60 18.82 16.09
C LEU A 72 -5.01 19.89 15.16
N ARG A 73 -4.72 19.51 13.92
CA ARG A 73 -4.27 20.42 12.86
C ARG A 73 -4.96 20.06 11.56
N GLY A 74 -5.13 21.05 10.68
CA GLY A 74 -5.66 20.84 9.34
C GLY A 74 -6.76 21.81 8.97
N ILE A 75 -7.47 21.47 7.91
CA ILE A 75 -8.50 22.31 7.31
C ILE A 75 -9.88 21.70 7.55
N VAL A 76 -10.85 22.55 7.87
CA VAL A 76 -12.30 22.25 7.95
C VAL A 76 -13.07 23.14 6.99
N GLU A 77 -14.25 22.67 6.54
CA GLU A 77 -15.08 23.44 5.59
C GLU A 77 -15.68 24.70 6.24
N ASN A 78 -16.11 24.58 7.50
CA ASN A 78 -16.76 25.65 8.21
C ASN A 78 -16.14 25.86 9.59
N GLU A 79 -16.16 27.08 10.09
CA GLU A 79 -15.65 27.41 11.43
C GLU A 79 -16.38 26.64 12.56
N ALA A 80 -17.68 26.39 12.39
CA ALA A 80 -18.48 25.61 13.34
C ALA A 80 -17.97 24.13 13.45
N ASP A 81 -17.27 23.63 12.46
CA ASP A 81 -16.70 22.28 12.43
C ASP A 81 -15.54 22.12 13.41
N ILE A 82 -14.83 23.20 13.73
CA ILE A 82 -13.76 23.20 14.74
C ILE A 82 -14.32 22.72 16.09
N ALA A 83 -15.47 23.25 16.50
CA ALA A 83 -16.12 22.85 17.75
C ALA A 83 -16.67 21.41 17.68
N ARG A 84 -17.14 20.95 16.50
CA ARG A 84 -17.61 19.57 16.28
C ARG A 84 -16.43 18.59 16.33
N ALA A 85 -15.32 18.89 15.67
CA ALA A 85 -14.10 18.08 15.70
C ALA A 85 -13.53 17.98 17.12
N SER A 86 -13.50 19.09 17.87
CA SER A 86 -13.07 19.10 19.28
C SER A 86 -13.92 18.16 20.15
N ARG A 87 -15.25 18.20 20.00
CA ARG A 87 -16.16 17.29 20.72
C ARG A 87 -15.94 15.83 20.34
N ALA A 88 -15.77 15.54 19.04
CA ALA A 88 -15.47 14.20 18.58
C ALA A 88 -14.17 13.67 19.20
N ALA A 89 -13.10 14.48 19.20
CA ALA A 89 -11.83 14.09 19.82
C ALA A 89 -11.94 13.87 21.33
N LEU A 90 -12.70 14.70 22.05
CA LEU A 90 -12.95 14.54 23.50
C LEU A 90 -13.74 13.28 23.83
N SER A 91 -14.58 12.79 22.91
CA SER A 91 -15.36 11.56 23.12
C SER A 91 -14.51 10.28 22.99
N ALA A 92 -13.27 10.40 22.52
CA ALA A 92 -12.41 9.24 22.31
C ALA A 92 -12.04 8.59 23.65
N ALA A 93 -12.38 7.30 23.77
CA ALA A 93 -12.07 6.50 24.96
C ALA A 93 -10.57 6.15 25.01
N GLY A 94 -10.03 6.09 26.22
CA GLY A 94 -8.69 5.53 26.46
C GLY A 94 -8.71 3.99 26.43
N PRO A 95 -7.54 3.36 26.59
CA PRO A 95 -7.41 1.90 26.57
C PRO A 95 -8.08 1.20 27.78
N GLY A 96 -8.70 1.98 28.67
CA GLY A 96 -9.33 1.47 29.89
C GLY A 96 -8.37 1.38 31.09
N GLY A 97 -8.94 1.23 32.29
CA GLY A 97 -8.19 1.13 33.53
C GLY A 97 -7.95 2.49 34.21
N MET A 98 -7.40 2.42 35.43
CA MET A 98 -7.25 3.58 36.34
C MET A 98 -6.26 4.63 35.79
N TRP A 99 -5.34 4.24 34.93
CA TRP A 99 -4.19 5.05 34.46
C TRP A 99 -4.29 5.46 32.99
N ALA A 100 -5.22 4.91 32.25
CA ALA A 100 -5.34 5.09 30.80
C ALA A 100 -6.76 5.56 30.42
N GLY A 101 -7.18 6.66 31.03
CA GLY A 101 -8.44 7.36 30.69
C GLY A 101 -8.44 7.92 29.27
N GLY A 102 -9.58 8.47 28.86
CA GLY A 102 -9.74 9.10 27.56
C GLY A 102 -8.98 10.41 27.40
N VAL A 103 -9.26 11.13 26.33
CA VAL A 103 -8.72 12.48 26.06
C VAL A 103 -9.25 13.46 27.12
N THR A 104 -8.34 14.20 27.77
CA THR A 104 -8.68 15.17 28.82
C THR A 104 -8.79 16.59 28.31
N SER A 105 -8.10 16.90 27.19
CA SER A 105 -8.17 18.23 26.57
C SER A 105 -7.83 18.15 25.08
N VAL A 106 -8.37 19.08 24.31
CA VAL A 106 -8.13 19.19 22.86
C VAL A 106 -7.65 20.61 22.56
N ASN A 107 -6.54 20.69 21.82
CA ASN A 107 -6.03 21.94 21.27
C ASN A 107 -6.36 21.98 19.77
N THR A 108 -7.15 22.97 19.36
CA THR A 108 -7.58 23.18 17.97
C THR A 108 -6.93 24.42 17.33
N ALA A 109 -5.91 25.02 17.94
CA ALA A 109 -5.27 26.23 17.42
C ALA A 109 -4.65 26.05 16.03
N GLY A 110 -4.37 24.80 15.63
CA GLY A 110 -3.88 24.44 14.30
C GLY A 110 -4.97 24.05 13.30
N VAL A 111 -6.27 24.15 13.68
CA VAL A 111 -7.38 23.87 12.76
C VAL A 111 -7.92 25.19 12.21
N ARG A 112 -8.09 25.26 10.89
CA ARG A 112 -8.54 26.47 10.18
C ARG A 112 -9.62 26.10 9.17
N GLN A 113 -10.48 27.06 8.84
CA GLN A 113 -11.35 26.98 7.68
C GLN A 113 -10.54 27.22 6.41
N GLY A 114 -10.80 26.44 5.34
CA GLY A 114 -10.07 26.61 4.08
C GLY A 114 -10.63 25.79 2.94
N ALA A 115 -9.87 25.76 1.83
CA ALA A 115 -10.25 25.03 0.63
C ALA A 115 -10.26 23.52 0.86
N PHE A 116 -11.21 22.85 0.19
CA PHE A 116 -11.30 21.38 0.12
C PHE A 116 -11.07 20.91 -1.32
N GLU A 117 -10.30 19.84 -1.48
CA GLU A 117 -10.05 19.21 -2.77
C GLU A 117 -10.67 17.82 -2.81
N ARG A 118 -11.32 17.52 -3.93
CA ARG A 118 -11.93 16.22 -4.24
C ARG A 118 -11.85 15.98 -5.75
N PRO A 119 -11.12 14.93 -6.21
CA PRO A 119 -10.37 13.98 -5.42
C PRO A 119 -9.17 14.61 -4.70
N TYR A 120 -8.79 14.06 -3.53
CA TYR A 120 -7.61 14.46 -2.77
C TYR A 120 -6.41 13.69 -3.33
N ALA A 121 -5.70 14.31 -4.27
CA ALA A 121 -4.65 13.65 -5.04
C ALA A 121 -3.27 14.24 -4.71
N TRP A 122 -2.46 13.45 -4.01
CA TRP A 122 -1.07 13.77 -3.68
C TRP A 122 -0.12 12.78 -4.34
N SER A 123 1.08 13.23 -4.74
CA SER A 123 2.09 12.34 -5.28
C SER A 123 3.51 12.70 -4.86
N VAL A 124 4.39 11.71 -4.92
CA VAL A 124 5.83 11.86 -4.91
C VAL A 124 6.41 11.12 -6.11
N GLU A 125 7.22 11.82 -6.89
CA GLU A 125 7.83 11.31 -8.12
C GLU A 125 9.36 11.43 -8.05
N ARG A 126 10.07 10.40 -8.52
CA ARG A 126 11.51 10.39 -8.67
C ARG A 126 11.90 10.26 -10.14
N GLN A 127 12.60 11.26 -10.64
CA GLN A 127 13.17 11.29 -11.99
C GLN A 127 14.68 11.54 -11.88
N GLN A 128 15.49 10.49 -12.04
CA GLN A 128 16.95 10.60 -11.92
C GLN A 128 17.37 11.27 -10.59
N ASP A 129 17.97 12.47 -10.68
CA ASP A 129 18.48 13.23 -9.53
C ASP A 129 17.46 14.22 -8.94
N ARG A 130 16.19 14.12 -9.31
CA ARG A 130 15.11 15.01 -8.87
C ARG A 130 14.00 14.23 -8.21
N VAL A 131 13.47 14.77 -7.10
CA VAL A 131 12.28 14.26 -6.41
C VAL A 131 11.29 15.41 -6.25
N VAL A 132 10.07 15.22 -6.73
CA VAL A 132 8.99 16.20 -6.66
C VAL A 132 7.89 15.67 -5.74
N LEU A 133 7.51 16.46 -4.74
CA LEU A 133 6.33 16.22 -3.93
C LEU A 133 5.27 17.23 -4.33
N SER A 134 4.09 16.77 -4.73
CA SER A 134 3.03 17.63 -5.26
C SER A 134 1.66 17.28 -4.72
N GLY A 135 0.75 18.27 -4.76
CA GLY A 135 -0.64 18.11 -4.37
C GLY A 135 -0.96 18.56 -2.93
N PRO A 136 -2.21 18.34 -2.50
CA PRO A 136 -2.70 18.82 -1.22
C PRO A 136 -2.12 18.04 -0.04
N VAL A 137 -1.86 18.77 1.06
CA VAL A 137 -1.52 18.20 2.37
C VAL A 137 -2.43 18.80 3.45
N PRO A 138 -2.76 18.06 4.53
CA PRO A 138 -3.74 18.54 5.51
C PRO A 138 -3.23 19.69 6.37
N SER A 139 -1.91 19.87 6.51
CA SER A 139 -1.33 20.93 7.34
C SER A 139 0.10 21.29 6.91
N GLU A 140 0.57 22.49 7.30
CA GLU A 140 1.97 22.90 7.12
C GLU A 140 2.96 21.99 7.87
N ASN A 141 2.54 21.39 8.98
CA ASN A 141 3.34 20.42 9.69
C ASN A 141 3.57 19.16 8.83
N THR A 142 2.50 18.63 8.23
CA THR A 142 2.62 17.49 7.30
C THR A 142 3.54 17.82 6.14
N ARG A 143 3.40 19.03 5.54
CA ARG A 143 4.30 19.49 4.46
C ARG A 143 5.76 19.48 4.90
N THR A 144 6.05 20.07 6.07
CA THR A 144 7.40 20.10 6.63
C THR A 144 7.94 18.71 6.92
N ASP A 145 7.11 17.82 7.52
CA ASP A 145 7.48 16.45 7.85
C ASP A 145 7.78 15.61 6.60
N LEU A 146 6.99 15.79 5.52
CA LEU A 146 7.21 15.10 4.24
C LEU A 146 8.50 15.57 3.56
N MET A 147 8.77 16.88 3.57
CA MET A 147 10.04 17.42 3.04
C MET A 147 11.25 16.94 3.86
N ALA A 148 11.12 16.83 5.19
CA ALA A 148 12.16 16.26 6.04
C ALA A 148 12.37 14.76 5.74
N ALA A 149 11.29 13.98 5.55
CA ALA A 149 11.37 12.59 5.15
C ALA A 149 12.04 12.42 3.77
N ALA A 150 11.70 13.28 2.81
CA ALA A 150 12.33 13.29 1.49
C ALA A 150 13.82 13.65 1.59
N ALA A 151 14.20 14.60 2.45
CA ALA A 151 15.60 14.95 2.66
C ALA A 151 16.42 13.79 3.26
N GLN A 152 15.80 13.00 4.12
CA GLN A 152 16.43 11.80 4.70
C GLN A 152 16.53 10.66 3.68
N ALA A 153 15.48 10.44 2.88
CA ALA A 153 15.40 9.33 1.94
C ALA A 153 16.22 9.58 0.65
N PHE A 154 16.33 10.84 0.20
CA PHE A 154 16.98 11.26 -1.04
C PHE A 154 18.04 12.34 -0.75
N SER A 155 19.12 11.95 -0.08
CA SER A 155 20.15 12.88 0.41
C SER A 155 20.87 13.66 -0.71
N THR A 156 21.02 13.09 -1.90
CA THR A 156 21.76 13.65 -3.04
C THR A 156 20.86 14.27 -4.10
N ALA A 157 19.56 13.95 -4.13
CA ALA A 157 18.64 14.43 -5.13
C ALA A 157 18.17 15.87 -4.85
N GLU A 158 17.87 16.62 -5.92
CA GLU A 158 17.13 17.87 -5.84
C GLU A 158 15.69 17.57 -5.39
N ARG A 159 15.21 18.27 -4.37
CA ARG A 159 13.86 18.09 -3.83
C ARG A 159 13.00 19.31 -4.12
N ILE A 160 11.92 19.09 -4.84
CA ILE A 160 10.98 20.15 -5.25
C ILE A 160 9.72 19.98 -4.40
N ASP A 161 9.31 21.06 -3.75
CA ASP A 161 8.09 21.14 -2.96
C ASP A 161 7.03 21.92 -3.75
N ASP A 162 6.13 21.17 -4.38
CA ASP A 162 4.94 21.67 -5.09
C ASP A 162 3.64 21.31 -4.33
N MET A 163 3.76 21.15 -3.01
CA MET A 163 2.61 20.87 -2.14
C MET A 163 1.94 22.16 -1.68
N HIS A 164 0.64 22.05 -1.37
CA HIS A 164 -0.13 23.15 -0.79
C HIS A 164 -1.10 22.60 0.28
N VAL A 165 -1.54 23.47 1.19
CA VAL A 165 -2.43 23.06 2.28
C VAL A 165 -3.89 23.12 1.85
N ALA A 166 -4.59 21.96 1.89
CA ALA A 166 -6.03 21.86 1.64
C ALA A 166 -6.65 20.75 2.50
N GLY A 167 -7.95 20.89 2.76
CA GLY A 167 -8.77 19.84 3.36
C GLY A 167 -9.21 18.80 2.32
N GLY A 168 -9.74 17.67 2.77
CA GLY A 168 -10.29 16.63 1.88
C GLY A 168 -9.64 15.28 2.01
N ALA A 169 -8.54 15.13 2.75
CA ALA A 169 -7.90 13.83 2.97
C ALA A 169 -8.91 12.79 3.48
N ALA A 170 -8.95 11.63 2.82
CA ALA A 170 -9.95 10.60 3.08
C ALA A 170 -9.71 9.84 4.40
N SER A 171 -8.53 9.96 4.99
CA SER A 171 -8.14 9.22 6.18
C SER A 171 -7.19 10.04 7.06
N PRO A 172 -7.28 9.89 8.40
CA PRO A 172 -6.31 10.48 9.34
C PRO A 172 -4.92 9.82 9.24
N LEU A 173 -4.82 8.71 8.52
CA LEU A 173 -3.55 8.03 8.25
C LEU A 173 -2.81 8.62 7.03
N PHE A 174 -3.36 9.67 6.38
CA PHE A 174 -2.75 10.24 5.17
C PHE A 174 -1.28 10.61 5.39
N SER A 175 -0.95 11.33 6.44
CA SER A 175 0.42 11.76 6.72
C SER A 175 1.38 10.58 6.94
N ASP A 176 0.92 9.49 7.56
CA ASP A 176 1.70 8.27 7.75
C ASP A 176 1.89 7.52 6.43
N MET A 177 0.85 7.46 5.59
CA MET A 177 0.92 6.83 4.26
C MET A 177 1.79 7.62 3.29
N ALA A 178 1.68 8.93 3.27
CA ALA A 178 2.53 9.81 2.44
C ALA A 178 4.03 9.68 2.83
N ARG A 179 4.35 9.61 4.12
CA ARG A 179 5.73 9.30 4.57
C ARG A 179 6.18 7.90 4.14
N THR A 180 5.29 6.93 4.17
CA THR A 180 5.59 5.58 3.68
C THR A 180 5.84 5.60 2.18
N ALA A 181 5.03 6.35 1.42
CA ALA A 181 5.21 6.55 -0.02
C ALA A 181 6.60 7.13 -0.36
N VAL A 182 7.05 8.16 0.38
CA VAL A 182 8.39 8.74 0.21
C VAL A 182 9.48 7.69 0.44
N ARG A 183 9.36 6.88 1.51
CA ARG A 183 10.34 5.82 1.83
C ARG A 183 10.34 4.68 0.82
N VAL A 184 9.16 4.32 0.33
CA VAL A 184 8.99 3.28 -0.69
C VAL A 184 9.62 3.72 -2.01
N LEU A 185 9.38 4.96 -2.44
CA LEU A 185 9.97 5.49 -3.66
C LEU A 185 11.51 5.50 -3.60
N ALA A 186 12.10 5.66 -2.43
CA ALA A 186 13.56 5.63 -2.25
C ALA A 186 14.16 4.23 -2.51
N GLN A 187 13.34 3.16 -2.51
CA GLN A 187 13.77 1.80 -2.83
C GLN A 187 13.78 1.52 -4.34
N LEU A 188 13.17 2.41 -5.13
CA LEU A 188 13.11 2.33 -6.58
C LEU A 188 14.17 3.25 -7.20
N GLU A 189 14.63 2.92 -8.41
CA GLU A 189 15.54 3.78 -9.17
C GLU A 189 14.81 4.96 -9.79
N THR A 190 13.63 4.69 -10.34
CA THR A 190 12.71 5.68 -10.90
C THR A 190 11.27 5.30 -10.55
N GLY A 191 10.37 6.27 -10.54
CA GLY A 191 8.96 5.98 -10.35
C GLY A 191 8.16 7.08 -9.69
N GLU A 192 6.90 6.76 -9.42
CA GLU A 192 5.93 7.62 -8.79
C GLU A 192 5.11 6.82 -7.76
N VAL A 193 4.82 7.44 -6.62
CA VAL A 193 3.78 6.97 -5.70
C VAL A 193 2.72 8.04 -5.61
N ARG A 194 1.50 7.68 -5.99
CA ARG A 194 0.33 8.55 -5.97
C ARG A 194 -0.68 8.06 -4.96
N ILE A 195 -1.22 8.98 -4.15
CA ILE A 195 -2.32 8.73 -3.24
C ILE A 195 -3.50 9.56 -3.70
N VAL A 196 -4.58 8.90 -4.11
CA VAL A 196 -5.83 9.55 -4.51
C VAL A 196 -6.93 8.99 -3.62
N ASP A 197 -7.46 9.83 -2.72
CA ASP A 197 -8.41 9.44 -1.68
C ASP A 197 -7.90 8.23 -0.85
N ASP A 198 -8.48 7.04 -1.03
CA ASP A 198 -8.09 5.78 -0.37
C ASP A 198 -7.23 4.85 -1.26
N GLN A 199 -6.88 5.29 -2.48
CA GLN A 199 -6.08 4.50 -3.41
C GLN A 199 -4.62 4.93 -3.41
N ILE A 200 -3.72 3.97 -3.26
CA ILE A 200 -2.27 4.16 -3.41
C ILE A 200 -1.84 3.46 -4.69
N VAL A 201 -1.22 4.19 -5.61
CA VAL A 201 -0.67 3.63 -6.84
C VAL A 201 0.84 3.83 -6.82
N VAL A 202 1.58 2.74 -6.98
CA VAL A 202 3.04 2.75 -7.13
C VAL A 202 3.39 2.28 -8.52
N ILE A 203 4.10 3.10 -9.27
CA ILE A 203 4.65 2.76 -10.58
C ILE A 203 6.14 3.03 -10.52
N GLY A 204 6.97 2.12 -10.98
CA GLY A 204 8.40 2.38 -11.01
C GLY A 204 9.23 1.15 -11.35
N ASP A 205 10.54 1.38 -11.38
CA ASP A 205 11.54 0.37 -11.66
C ASP A 205 12.61 0.36 -10.57
N GLY A 206 13.16 -0.81 -10.30
CA GLY A 206 14.21 -0.98 -9.30
C GLY A 206 14.77 -2.39 -9.27
N HIS A 207 15.82 -2.58 -8.47
CA HIS A 207 16.36 -3.91 -8.25
C HIS A 207 15.42 -4.78 -7.43
N GLN A 208 15.52 -6.11 -7.56
CA GLN A 208 14.68 -7.10 -6.90
C GLN A 208 14.47 -6.80 -5.40
N GLN A 209 15.55 -6.46 -4.68
CA GLN A 209 15.48 -6.16 -3.24
C GLN A 209 14.61 -4.93 -2.96
N GLY A 210 14.72 -3.88 -3.79
CA GLY A 210 13.92 -2.66 -3.65
C GLY A 210 12.43 -2.94 -3.92
N VAL A 211 12.13 -3.67 -4.98
CA VAL A 211 10.75 -4.06 -5.33
C VAL A 211 10.12 -4.94 -4.24
N ASP A 212 10.88 -5.87 -3.66
CA ASP A 212 10.40 -6.70 -2.55
C ASP A 212 10.12 -5.84 -1.29
N ALA A 213 10.95 -4.84 -1.01
CA ALA A 213 10.71 -3.89 0.07
C ALA A 213 9.43 -3.04 -0.16
N VAL A 214 9.16 -2.63 -1.40
CA VAL A 214 7.91 -1.95 -1.79
C VAL A 214 6.70 -2.85 -1.53
N ARG A 215 6.75 -4.11 -1.97
CA ARG A 215 5.68 -5.09 -1.76
C ARG A 215 5.44 -5.35 -0.27
N GLN A 216 6.50 -5.47 0.51
CA GLN A 216 6.38 -5.65 1.96
C GLN A 216 5.75 -4.43 2.66
N ALA A 217 6.09 -3.22 2.24
CA ALA A 217 5.61 -1.99 2.87
C ALA A 217 4.16 -1.64 2.51
N LEU A 218 3.73 -1.94 1.27
CA LEU A 218 2.43 -1.52 0.72
C LEU A 218 1.56 -2.68 0.21
N GLY A 219 1.99 -3.94 0.32
CA GLY A 219 1.17 -5.08 -0.11
C GLY A 219 -0.15 -5.19 0.65
N GLU A 220 -0.16 -4.83 1.93
CA GLU A 220 -1.35 -4.78 2.78
C GLU A 220 -1.37 -3.47 3.59
N PRO A 221 -1.74 -2.34 2.98
CA PRO A 221 -1.80 -1.08 3.69
C PRO A 221 -2.95 -1.08 4.71
N PRO A 222 -2.85 -0.27 5.78
CA PRO A 222 -3.92 -0.17 6.77
C PRO A 222 -5.19 0.42 6.14
N ALA A 223 -6.36 -0.10 6.52
CA ALA A 223 -7.65 0.43 6.07
C ALA A 223 -7.78 1.94 6.40
N PRO A 224 -8.40 2.74 5.53
CA PRO A 224 -9.16 2.37 4.34
C PRO A 224 -8.33 2.17 3.07
N TYR A 225 -7.00 2.36 3.12
CA TYR A 225 -6.15 2.36 1.95
C TYR A 225 -6.10 1.01 1.22
N ARG A 226 -5.98 1.09 -0.11
CA ARG A 226 -5.75 -0.02 -1.02
C ARG A 226 -4.58 0.34 -1.91
N ALA A 227 -3.59 -0.55 -2.03
CA ALA A 227 -2.43 -0.32 -2.87
C ALA A 227 -2.54 -1.07 -4.20
N ARG A 228 -2.03 -0.43 -5.25
CA ARG A 228 -1.83 -0.99 -6.59
C ARG A 228 -0.37 -0.82 -6.94
N LEU A 229 0.33 -1.94 -7.15
CA LEU A 229 1.76 -1.95 -7.38
C LEU A 229 2.06 -2.39 -8.81
N ALA A 230 2.55 -1.47 -9.63
CA ALA A 230 3.05 -1.70 -10.97
C ALA A 230 4.55 -1.40 -10.98
N VAL A 231 5.33 -2.28 -10.34
CA VAL A 231 6.78 -2.13 -10.19
C VAL A 231 7.50 -3.22 -10.96
N THR A 232 8.49 -2.83 -11.74
CA THR A 232 9.33 -3.69 -12.56
C THR A 232 10.67 -3.95 -11.90
N VAL A 233 11.33 -5.04 -12.28
CA VAL A 233 12.63 -5.46 -11.74
C VAL A 233 13.67 -5.49 -12.86
N ASP A 234 14.82 -4.88 -12.59
CA ASP A 234 16.06 -4.99 -13.40
C ASP A 234 15.87 -4.73 -14.90
N GLY A 235 15.25 -3.58 -15.23
CA GLY A 235 15.21 -3.09 -16.60
C GLY A 235 14.11 -3.70 -17.49
N LEU A 236 13.16 -4.44 -16.93
CA LEU A 236 11.89 -4.74 -17.59
C LEU A 236 10.94 -3.55 -17.40
N ASP A 237 11.43 -2.38 -17.74
CA ASP A 237 10.71 -1.12 -17.64
C ASP A 237 9.84 -0.89 -18.88
N VAL A 238 8.73 -0.21 -18.70
CA VAL A 238 7.89 0.35 -19.78
C VAL A 238 8.65 1.40 -20.59
N ALA A 239 9.71 2.00 -20.04
CA ALA A 239 10.69 2.82 -20.73
C ALA A 239 11.84 2.00 -21.36
N HIS A 240 11.79 0.64 -21.29
CA HIS A 240 12.79 -0.23 -21.89
C HIS A 240 13.03 0.15 -23.37
N PRO A 241 14.25 -0.03 -23.89
CA PRO A 241 14.56 0.25 -25.29
C PRO A 241 13.58 -0.37 -26.29
N GLU A 242 12.98 -1.50 -25.95
CA GLU A 242 11.97 -2.19 -26.76
C GLU A 242 10.63 -1.44 -26.83
N LEU A 243 10.32 -0.61 -25.84
CA LEU A 243 9.11 0.21 -25.80
C LEU A 243 9.35 1.67 -26.21
N GLN A 244 10.58 2.01 -26.59
CA GLN A 244 10.89 3.37 -27.05
C GLN A 244 10.00 3.78 -28.23
N GLY A 245 9.47 4.99 -28.13
CA GLY A 245 8.59 5.57 -29.16
C GLY A 245 7.13 5.15 -29.05
N LEU A 246 6.73 4.38 -28.01
CA LEU A 246 5.34 4.09 -27.70
C LEU A 246 4.82 5.06 -26.63
N ASP A 247 3.80 5.83 -26.96
CA ASP A 247 3.09 6.66 -25.97
C ASP A 247 1.92 5.88 -25.38
N LEU A 248 2.16 5.21 -24.26
CA LEU A 248 1.18 4.36 -23.60
C LEU A 248 0.09 5.17 -22.88
N ASN A 249 0.33 6.44 -22.55
CA ASN A 249 -0.62 7.26 -21.81
C ASN A 249 -1.69 7.86 -22.73
N SER A 250 -1.31 8.23 -23.95
CA SER A 250 -2.20 8.81 -24.96
C SER A 250 -2.42 7.89 -26.17
N GLY A 251 -1.75 6.73 -26.21
CA GLY A 251 -1.80 5.75 -27.29
C GLY A 251 -3.18 5.12 -27.49
N ASP A 252 -3.37 4.51 -28.64
CA ASP A 252 -4.53 3.70 -29.00
C ASP A 252 -4.36 2.22 -28.55
N ALA A 253 -5.39 1.41 -28.76
CA ALA A 253 -5.37 0.00 -28.40
C ALA A 253 -4.23 -0.76 -29.11
N GLU A 254 -3.94 -0.41 -30.38
CA GLU A 254 -2.85 -1.02 -31.16
C GLU A 254 -1.47 -0.69 -30.56
N THR A 255 -1.27 0.54 -30.06
CA THR A 255 -0.05 0.92 -29.37
C THR A 255 0.15 0.14 -28.07
N CYS A 256 -0.93 -0.08 -27.33
CA CYS A 256 -0.92 -0.90 -26.12
C CYS A 256 -0.63 -2.38 -26.45
N GLU A 257 -1.26 -2.94 -27.48
CA GLU A 257 -1.03 -4.32 -27.92
C GLU A 257 0.44 -4.52 -28.36
N ARG A 258 0.96 -3.60 -29.15
CA ARG A 258 2.40 -3.61 -29.53
C ARG A 258 3.34 -3.58 -28.34
N ALA A 259 2.98 -2.93 -27.25
CA ALA A 259 3.79 -2.93 -26.02
C ALA A 259 3.84 -4.33 -25.37
N PHE A 260 2.70 -5.00 -25.29
CA PHE A 260 2.65 -6.40 -24.84
C PHE A 260 3.47 -7.33 -25.75
N ASP A 261 3.28 -7.21 -27.05
CA ASP A 261 3.99 -8.03 -28.04
C ASP A 261 5.52 -7.87 -27.90
N ARG A 262 6.02 -6.63 -27.83
CA ARG A 262 7.45 -6.37 -27.68
C ARG A 262 8.04 -6.96 -26.39
N LEU A 263 7.32 -6.86 -25.27
CA LEU A 263 7.74 -7.49 -24.04
C LEU A 263 7.77 -9.02 -24.16
N MET A 264 6.80 -9.61 -24.86
CA MET A 264 6.69 -11.07 -25.04
C MET A 264 7.60 -11.63 -26.12
N GLU A 265 8.12 -10.81 -27.06
CA GLU A 265 9.09 -11.26 -28.08
C GLU A 265 10.38 -11.84 -27.49
N ARG A 266 10.84 -11.29 -26.37
CA ARG A 266 12.08 -11.68 -25.70
C ARG A 266 11.89 -12.35 -24.35
N ASN A 267 10.69 -12.38 -23.86
CA ASN A 267 10.36 -12.95 -22.56
C ASN A 267 9.30 -14.02 -22.71
N VAL A 268 9.40 -15.07 -21.90
CA VAL A 268 8.43 -16.17 -21.86
C VAL A 268 7.86 -16.26 -20.45
N ILE A 269 6.54 -16.29 -20.34
CA ILE A 269 5.89 -16.64 -19.09
C ILE A 269 5.95 -18.15 -18.92
N THR A 270 6.75 -18.61 -17.97
CA THR A 270 6.94 -20.02 -17.65
C THR A 270 6.02 -20.44 -16.50
N PHE A 271 5.58 -21.69 -16.55
CA PHE A 271 4.77 -22.33 -15.52
C PHE A 271 5.52 -23.57 -15.00
N GLU A 272 5.18 -23.98 -13.80
CA GLU A 272 5.65 -25.26 -13.28
C GLU A 272 5.15 -26.43 -14.15
N THR A 273 5.86 -27.54 -14.16
CA THR A 273 5.55 -28.70 -15.02
C THR A 273 4.11 -29.17 -14.78
N ASP A 274 3.35 -29.35 -15.86
CA ASP A 274 1.95 -29.76 -15.89
C ASP A 274 1.01 -28.93 -14.98
N SER A 275 1.39 -27.67 -14.72
CA SER A 275 0.72 -26.76 -13.80
C SER A 275 0.34 -25.45 -14.48
N ALA A 276 -0.58 -24.72 -13.83
CA ALA A 276 -0.86 -23.31 -14.10
C ALA A 276 -0.17 -22.39 -13.06
N ALA A 277 0.62 -22.93 -12.14
CA ALA A 277 1.39 -22.13 -11.21
C ALA A 277 2.51 -21.41 -11.96
N ILE A 278 2.56 -20.09 -11.83
CA ILE A 278 3.56 -19.23 -12.48
C ILE A 278 4.92 -19.47 -11.81
N ALA A 279 5.94 -19.76 -12.61
CA ALA A 279 7.29 -19.92 -12.09
C ALA A 279 7.84 -18.58 -11.55
N PRO A 280 8.61 -18.59 -10.43
CA PRO A 280 9.16 -17.37 -9.83
C PRO A 280 9.98 -16.51 -10.82
N ALA A 281 10.67 -17.13 -11.78
CA ALA A 281 11.44 -16.43 -12.80
C ALA A 281 10.61 -15.53 -13.72
N SER A 282 9.29 -15.77 -13.82
CA SER A 282 8.40 -14.97 -14.68
C SER A 282 7.83 -13.73 -13.99
N ARG A 283 8.14 -13.50 -12.70
CA ARG A 283 7.57 -12.36 -11.97
C ARG A 283 7.96 -11.02 -12.57
N GLY A 284 9.24 -10.85 -12.95
CA GLY A 284 9.72 -9.60 -13.54
C GLY A 284 8.97 -9.22 -14.83
N VAL A 285 8.81 -10.18 -15.76
CA VAL A 285 8.04 -9.91 -16.98
C VAL A 285 6.57 -9.64 -16.70
N LEU A 286 5.98 -10.33 -15.74
CA LEU A 286 4.57 -10.09 -15.34
C LEU A 286 4.38 -8.72 -14.67
N ASP A 287 5.34 -8.23 -13.92
CA ASP A 287 5.33 -6.88 -13.36
C ASP A 287 5.42 -5.82 -14.46
N ALA A 288 6.29 -6.04 -15.47
CA ALA A 288 6.35 -5.17 -16.65
C ALA A 288 5.03 -5.15 -17.44
N LEU A 289 4.42 -6.33 -17.66
CA LEU A 289 3.11 -6.44 -18.31
C LEU A 289 2.00 -5.73 -17.50
N ALA A 290 2.04 -5.82 -16.18
CA ALA A 290 1.13 -5.09 -15.30
C ALA A 290 1.31 -3.57 -15.42
N SER A 291 2.56 -3.09 -15.50
CA SER A 291 2.86 -1.67 -15.73
C SER A 291 2.29 -1.16 -17.05
N VAL A 292 2.41 -1.94 -18.14
CA VAL A 292 1.78 -1.63 -19.43
C VAL A 292 0.25 -1.57 -19.28
N ALA A 293 -0.35 -2.62 -18.68
CA ALA A 293 -1.79 -2.72 -18.51
C ALA A 293 -2.38 -1.56 -17.69
N LEU A 294 -1.66 -1.05 -16.68
CA LEU A 294 -2.08 0.08 -15.86
C LEU A 294 -2.04 1.40 -16.63
N ARG A 295 -1.06 1.59 -17.52
CA ARG A 295 -0.98 2.79 -18.37
C ARG A 295 -2.00 2.76 -19.52
N CYS A 296 -2.34 1.57 -19.97
CA CYS A 296 -3.38 1.33 -20.98
C CYS A 296 -4.78 1.17 -20.35
N ASP A 297 -5.12 1.99 -19.38
CA ASP A 297 -6.29 1.82 -18.48
C ASP A 297 -7.66 1.91 -19.16
N ARG A 298 -7.72 2.48 -20.36
CA ARG A 298 -8.95 2.67 -21.16
C ARG A 298 -9.39 1.43 -21.94
N PHE A 299 -8.53 0.41 -22.04
CA PHE A 299 -8.73 -0.73 -22.93
C PHE A 299 -8.99 -2.03 -22.17
N SER A 300 -9.73 -2.92 -22.81
CA SER A 300 -9.89 -4.29 -22.37
C SER A 300 -8.75 -5.16 -22.88
N ILE A 301 -8.31 -6.14 -22.07
CA ILE A 301 -7.18 -6.99 -22.37
C ILE A 301 -7.62 -8.46 -22.27
N GLU A 302 -7.52 -9.19 -23.39
CA GLU A 302 -7.65 -10.64 -23.40
C GLU A 302 -6.28 -11.27 -23.22
N VAL A 303 -6.13 -12.14 -22.22
CA VAL A 303 -4.97 -13.00 -22.01
C VAL A 303 -5.27 -14.36 -22.62
N ALA A 304 -4.56 -14.73 -23.68
CA ALA A 304 -4.77 -15.92 -24.47
C ALA A 304 -3.70 -16.99 -24.18
N GLY A 305 -4.13 -18.14 -23.68
CA GLY A 305 -3.26 -19.28 -23.41
C GLY A 305 -3.25 -20.28 -24.57
N HIS A 306 -2.06 -20.78 -24.92
CA HIS A 306 -1.85 -21.75 -26.00
C HIS A 306 -1.01 -22.94 -25.52
N THR A 307 -1.18 -24.10 -26.15
CA THR A 307 -0.36 -25.30 -25.96
C THR A 307 0.19 -25.78 -27.29
N ASP A 308 1.14 -26.71 -27.23
CA ASP A 308 1.40 -27.57 -28.36
C ASP A 308 0.29 -28.63 -28.53
N ASN A 309 0.41 -29.51 -29.54
CA ASN A 309 -0.59 -30.54 -29.82
C ASN A 309 -0.34 -31.87 -29.11
N SER A 310 0.57 -31.92 -28.13
CA SER A 310 0.88 -33.12 -27.38
C SER A 310 -0.22 -33.46 -26.38
N GLY A 311 -0.66 -34.70 -26.32
CA GLY A 311 -1.66 -35.16 -25.37
C GLY A 311 -3.11 -34.95 -25.81
N ASP A 312 -4.00 -34.95 -24.83
CA ASP A 312 -5.44 -34.83 -25.05
C ASP A 312 -5.86 -33.38 -25.33
N HIS A 313 -6.70 -33.19 -26.35
CA HIS A 313 -7.15 -31.88 -26.80
C HIS A 313 -7.94 -31.14 -25.69
N ALA A 314 -8.87 -31.82 -25.00
CA ALA A 314 -9.70 -31.19 -23.98
C ALA A 314 -8.86 -30.82 -22.77
N ALA A 315 -7.89 -31.66 -22.39
CA ALA A 315 -6.92 -31.34 -21.31
C ALA A 315 -6.07 -30.10 -21.67
N ASN A 316 -5.63 -29.96 -22.92
CA ASN A 316 -4.88 -28.81 -23.41
C ASN A 316 -5.74 -27.52 -23.42
N MET A 317 -7.01 -27.61 -23.80
CA MET A 317 -7.95 -26.49 -23.71
C MET A 317 -8.09 -26.01 -22.27
N ASP A 318 -8.29 -26.93 -21.31
CA ASP A 318 -8.41 -26.59 -19.90
C ASP A 318 -7.10 -26.05 -19.31
N LEU A 319 -5.94 -26.66 -19.63
CA LEU A 319 -4.63 -26.20 -19.15
C LEU A 319 -4.32 -24.77 -19.65
N SER A 320 -4.54 -24.50 -20.93
CA SER A 320 -4.30 -23.18 -21.52
C SER A 320 -5.17 -22.12 -20.89
N ARG A 321 -6.45 -22.44 -20.61
CA ARG A 321 -7.35 -21.54 -19.92
C ARG A 321 -6.90 -21.27 -18.48
N ARG A 322 -6.54 -22.30 -17.71
CA ARG A 322 -6.05 -22.13 -16.32
C ARG A 322 -4.76 -21.29 -16.27
N ARG A 323 -3.86 -21.42 -17.24
CA ARG A 323 -2.65 -20.60 -17.35
C ARG A 323 -2.99 -19.13 -17.63
N ALA A 324 -3.92 -18.88 -18.55
CA ALA A 324 -4.42 -17.53 -18.80
C ALA A 324 -5.11 -16.93 -17.55
N ASP A 325 -5.93 -17.72 -16.83
CA ASP A 325 -6.56 -17.30 -15.57
C ASP A 325 -5.52 -16.93 -14.50
N ALA A 326 -4.41 -17.68 -14.40
CA ALA A 326 -3.32 -17.40 -13.46
C ALA A 326 -2.62 -16.07 -13.78
N VAL A 327 -2.39 -15.78 -15.07
CA VAL A 327 -1.81 -14.49 -15.50
C VAL A 327 -2.80 -13.34 -15.20
N VAL A 328 -4.07 -13.49 -15.52
CA VAL A 328 -5.11 -12.51 -15.19
C VAL A 328 -5.19 -12.26 -13.69
N ALA A 329 -5.13 -13.31 -12.86
CA ALA A 329 -5.12 -13.18 -11.40
C ALA A 329 -3.88 -12.41 -10.92
N TYR A 330 -2.71 -12.66 -11.52
CA TYR A 330 -1.48 -11.93 -11.22
C TYR A 330 -1.63 -10.44 -11.55
N LEU A 331 -2.04 -10.10 -12.78
CA LEU A 331 -2.23 -8.71 -13.21
C LEU A 331 -3.24 -7.97 -12.32
N ALA A 332 -4.36 -8.62 -11.97
CA ALA A 332 -5.35 -8.07 -11.05
C ALA A 332 -4.77 -7.86 -9.63
N GLY A 333 -3.93 -8.77 -9.17
CA GLY A 333 -3.19 -8.63 -7.90
C GLY A 333 -2.21 -7.45 -7.89
N GLN A 334 -1.68 -7.08 -9.06
CA GLN A 334 -0.85 -5.87 -9.26
C GLN A 334 -1.69 -4.60 -9.48
N GLY A 335 -3.02 -4.71 -9.42
CA GLY A 335 -3.93 -3.57 -9.43
C GLY A 335 -4.57 -3.24 -10.77
N VAL A 336 -4.37 -4.06 -11.80
CA VAL A 336 -5.14 -3.91 -13.04
C VAL A 336 -6.62 -4.24 -12.75
N ASP A 337 -7.54 -3.38 -13.21
CA ASP A 337 -8.98 -3.61 -12.99
C ASP A 337 -9.41 -4.95 -13.58
N ARG A 338 -9.92 -5.84 -12.72
CA ARG A 338 -10.32 -7.19 -13.09
C ARG A 338 -11.40 -7.23 -14.18
N THR A 339 -12.23 -6.19 -14.24
CA THR A 339 -13.31 -6.08 -15.24
C THR A 339 -12.81 -5.87 -16.66
N ARG A 340 -11.58 -5.38 -16.81
CA ARG A 340 -10.89 -5.17 -18.08
C ARG A 340 -10.15 -6.42 -18.57
N LEU A 341 -9.99 -7.44 -17.73
CA LEU A 341 -9.18 -8.62 -18.01
C LEU A 341 -10.08 -9.82 -18.35
N THR A 342 -9.81 -10.47 -19.47
CA THR A 342 -10.45 -11.71 -19.89
C THR A 342 -9.42 -12.80 -20.12
N ALA A 343 -9.59 -13.97 -19.48
CA ALA A 343 -8.76 -15.14 -19.73
C ALA A 343 -9.41 -16.07 -20.76
N ARG A 344 -8.66 -16.48 -21.78
CA ARG A 344 -9.13 -17.42 -22.77
C ARG A 344 -8.09 -18.50 -23.08
N GLY A 345 -8.52 -19.76 -23.06
CA GLY A 345 -7.70 -20.90 -23.50
C GLY A 345 -8.03 -21.26 -24.93
N TYR A 346 -7.01 -21.32 -25.76
CA TYR A 346 -7.11 -21.77 -27.16
C TYR A 346 -6.51 -23.16 -27.38
N GLY A 347 -5.85 -23.73 -26.36
CA GLY A 347 -5.20 -25.03 -26.46
C GLY A 347 -4.29 -25.12 -27.68
N PRO A 348 -4.35 -26.22 -28.46
CA PRO A 348 -3.55 -26.42 -29.65
C PRO A 348 -4.15 -25.81 -30.93
N ASP A 349 -5.33 -25.18 -30.87
CA ASP A 349 -6.13 -24.79 -32.05
C ASP A 349 -5.54 -23.62 -32.85
N ARG A 350 -4.65 -22.82 -32.23
CA ARG A 350 -4.00 -21.68 -32.87
C ARG A 350 -2.49 -21.79 -32.81
N PRO A 351 -1.88 -22.74 -33.59
CA PRO A 351 -0.43 -22.90 -33.58
C PRO A 351 0.25 -21.72 -34.28
N ARG A 352 1.31 -21.18 -33.65
CA ARG A 352 2.19 -20.16 -34.24
C ARG A 352 3.31 -20.78 -35.09
N ALA A 353 3.69 -22.03 -34.77
CA ALA A 353 4.73 -22.79 -35.46
C ALA A 353 4.32 -24.25 -35.67
N SER A 354 5.07 -24.97 -36.51
CA SER A 354 4.79 -26.38 -36.77
C SER A 354 4.99 -27.23 -35.51
N ASN A 355 3.99 -28.01 -35.12
CA ASN A 355 4.06 -28.97 -34.03
C ASN A 355 4.93 -30.21 -34.36
N ALA A 356 5.46 -30.32 -35.58
CA ALA A 356 6.31 -31.43 -35.99
C ALA A 356 7.75 -31.35 -35.43
N THR A 357 8.15 -30.24 -34.85
CA THR A 357 9.48 -30.00 -34.27
C THR A 357 9.40 -29.58 -32.81
N PRO A 358 10.38 -29.99 -31.96
CA PRO A 358 10.43 -29.57 -30.58
C PRO A 358 10.43 -28.02 -30.40
N SER A 359 11.16 -27.31 -31.26
CA SER A 359 11.20 -25.84 -31.23
C SER A 359 9.86 -25.21 -31.60
N GLY A 360 9.12 -25.81 -32.54
CA GLY A 360 7.78 -25.35 -32.88
C GLY A 360 6.76 -25.61 -31.78
N GLN A 361 6.86 -26.78 -31.12
CA GLN A 361 6.05 -27.08 -29.95
C GLN A 361 6.33 -26.06 -28.81
N GLU A 362 7.58 -25.72 -28.55
CA GLU A 362 7.96 -24.70 -27.57
C GLU A 362 7.38 -23.33 -27.91
N ALA A 363 7.46 -22.91 -29.17
CA ALA A 363 6.86 -21.67 -29.66
C ALA A 363 5.33 -21.65 -29.52
N ASN A 364 4.68 -22.81 -29.55
CA ASN A 364 3.22 -22.94 -29.40
C ASN A 364 2.80 -22.90 -27.92
N ARG A 365 3.63 -23.27 -26.95
CA ARG A 365 3.39 -23.16 -25.52
C ARG A 365 3.62 -21.72 -25.03
N ARG A 366 2.66 -20.83 -25.26
CA ARG A 366 2.80 -19.39 -25.05
C ARG A 366 1.56 -18.74 -24.45
N ILE A 367 1.74 -17.51 -23.97
CA ILE A 367 0.67 -16.56 -23.64
C ILE A 367 0.76 -15.40 -24.64
N GLU A 368 -0.38 -14.93 -25.11
CA GLU A 368 -0.52 -13.74 -25.95
C GLU A 368 -1.49 -12.75 -25.27
N PHE A 369 -1.38 -11.48 -25.65
CA PHE A 369 -2.24 -10.41 -25.16
C PHE A 369 -2.91 -9.72 -26.34
N TYR A 370 -4.22 -9.55 -26.27
CA TYR A 370 -5.00 -8.82 -27.26
C TYR A 370 -5.68 -7.65 -26.58
N VAL A 371 -5.57 -6.45 -27.17
CA VAL A 371 -6.11 -5.22 -26.61
C VAL A 371 -7.25 -4.71 -27.48
N SER A 372 -8.35 -4.37 -26.86
CA SER A 372 -9.55 -3.84 -27.53
C SER A 372 -10.15 -2.65 -26.78
N ALA A 373 -10.84 -1.79 -27.53
CA ALA A 373 -11.54 -0.62 -26.99
C ALA A 373 -12.78 -1.02 -26.19
#